data_59c5240909bad58a4ff570c2a9784240
#
_entry.id   59c5240909bad58a4ff570c2a9784240
#
_cell.length_a   1.000
_cell.length_b   1.000
_cell.length_c   1.000
_cell.angle_alpha   90.00
_cell.angle_beta   90.00
_cell.angle_gamma   90.00
#
_symmetry.space_group_name_H-M   'P 1'
#
loop_
_entity.id
_entity.type
_entity.pdbx_description
1 polymer ?
#
loop_
_entity_poly.entity_id
_entity_poly.type
_entity_poly.pdbx_seq_one_letter_code
_entity_poly.pdbx_strand_id
1 'polypeptide(L)'
;YKLKPYEYARRTDADGEKMLAYLSGLYSDKSQWEQRREILRKEVRQRLGLDDMLRKTVKDAKPVLSKIRKFDGYTVQNFALETLPGLYVCGSVYAPRTKGKHALIICPNGHFGQGRYRKDQQQRMATLARMGAVCVDYDLYGWGESALQVGAEAHHTDDAHTIQAMNGLLILDDMLANRKDIDPARIGVNGGSGGG
;
A
#
# COMPACT_ATOMS: atom_id res chain seq x y z
N TYR A 1 -25.04 -14.77 -3.48
CA TYR A 1 -25.72 -13.54 -3.91
C TYR A 1 -25.28 -13.20 -5.34
N LYS A 2 -26.16 -13.38 -6.33
CA LYS A 2 -25.87 -12.97 -7.70
C LYS A 2 -26.25 -11.50 -7.86
N LEU A 3 -25.25 -10.62 -7.99
CA LEU A 3 -25.47 -9.26 -8.44
C LEU A 3 -25.97 -9.30 -9.88
N LYS A 4 -27.08 -8.65 -10.18
CA LYS A 4 -27.49 -8.44 -11.57
C LYS A 4 -26.47 -7.48 -12.21
N PRO A 5 -25.79 -7.84 -13.30
CA PRO A 5 -24.91 -6.94 -13.99
C PRO A 5 -25.72 -5.76 -14.53
N TYR A 6 -25.17 -4.54 -14.38
CA TYR A 6 -25.66 -3.29 -14.97
C TYR A 6 -26.95 -2.68 -14.42
N GLU A 7 -27.50 -3.12 -13.30
CA GLU A 7 -28.50 -2.32 -12.61
C GLU A 7 -27.79 -1.24 -11.76
N TYR A 8 -27.80 -0.01 -12.20
CA TYR A 8 -27.43 1.19 -11.42
C TYR A 8 -28.44 1.49 -10.29
N ALA A 9 -29.30 0.56 -9.96
CA ALA A 9 -30.23 0.70 -8.86
C ALA A 9 -29.44 0.82 -7.54
N ARG A 10 -29.68 1.88 -6.80
CA ARG A 10 -29.24 1.96 -5.41
C ARG A 10 -29.79 0.75 -4.69
N ARG A 11 -28.92 0.00 -4.05
CA ARG A 11 -29.32 -1.10 -3.19
C ARG A 11 -30.11 -0.52 -2.01
N THR A 12 -31.19 -1.21 -1.66
CA THR A 12 -31.92 -0.89 -0.45
C THR A 12 -31.13 -1.38 0.79
N ASP A 13 -31.48 -0.87 1.97
CA ASP A 13 -30.91 -1.36 3.23
C ASP A 13 -31.13 -2.88 3.40
N ALA A 14 -32.31 -3.36 3.01
CA ALA A 14 -32.62 -4.80 3.01
C ALA A 14 -31.72 -5.63 2.09
N ASP A 15 -31.27 -5.08 0.95
CA ASP A 15 -30.29 -5.75 0.09
C ASP A 15 -28.89 -5.76 0.74
N GLY A 16 -28.55 -4.71 1.46
CA GLY A 16 -27.33 -4.61 2.27
C GLY A 16 -27.32 -5.67 3.38
N GLU A 17 -28.39 -5.78 4.15
CA GLU A 17 -28.56 -6.79 5.22
C GLU A 17 -28.44 -8.22 4.68
N LYS A 18 -29.12 -8.54 3.55
CA LYS A 18 -28.99 -9.84 2.90
C LYS A 18 -27.56 -10.15 2.47
N MET A 19 -26.84 -9.15 1.95
CA MET A 19 -25.43 -9.31 1.57
C MET A 19 -24.56 -9.58 2.78
N LEU A 20 -24.73 -8.82 3.87
CA LEU A 20 -23.99 -9.02 5.11
C LEU A 20 -24.24 -10.39 5.71
N ALA A 21 -25.51 -10.84 5.75
CA ALA A 21 -25.88 -12.18 6.21
C ALA A 21 -25.22 -13.27 5.35
N TYR A 22 -25.22 -13.11 4.03
CA TYR A 22 -24.50 -14.02 3.13
C TYR A 22 -23.01 -14.06 3.41
N LEU A 23 -22.36 -12.87 3.50
CA LEU A 23 -20.91 -12.78 3.74
C LEU A 23 -20.50 -13.36 5.10
N SER A 24 -21.31 -13.13 6.14
CA SER A 24 -21.06 -13.69 7.48
C SER A 24 -21.18 -15.20 7.55
N GLY A 25 -21.97 -15.81 6.66
CA GLY A 25 -22.14 -17.26 6.56
C GLY A 25 -21.04 -17.97 5.76
N LEU A 26 -20.08 -17.24 5.16
CA LEU A 26 -19.06 -17.84 4.30
C LEU A 26 -17.94 -18.57 5.06
N TYR A 27 -17.80 -18.32 6.36
CA TYR A 27 -16.92 -19.04 7.27
C TYR A 27 -17.41 -18.89 8.71
N SER A 28 -17.19 -19.90 9.52
CA SER A 28 -17.61 -19.94 10.93
C SER A 28 -16.45 -20.09 11.91
N ASP A 29 -15.28 -20.48 11.41
CA ASP A 29 -14.08 -20.69 12.22
C ASP A 29 -12.82 -20.23 11.49
N LYS A 30 -11.69 -20.27 12.19
CA LYS A 30 -10.39 -19.84 11.68
C LYS A 30 -9.93 -20.67 10.47
N SER A 31 -10.16 -21.99 10.49
CA SER A 31 -9.74 -22.87 9.40
C SER A 31 -10.47 -22.55 8.10
N GLN A 32 -11.79 -22.34 8.17
CA GLN A 32 -12.61 -21.94 7.03
C GLN A 32 -12.22 -20.54 6.52
N TRP A 33 -11.90 -19.62 7.44
CA TRP A 33 -11.38 -18.31 7.06
C TRP A 33 -10.05 -18.42 6.31
N GLU A 34 -9.12 -19.24 6.78
CA GLU A 34 -7.82 -19.44 6.12
C GLU A 34 -7.99 -20.01 4.70
N GLN A 35 -8.87 -20.97 4.50
CA GLN A 35 -9.22 -21.49 3.17
C GLN A 35 -9.81 -20.38 2.28
N ARG A 36 -10.78 -19.63 2.80
CA ARG A 36 -11.38 -18.51 2.07
C ARG A 36 -10.37 -17.43 1.72
N ARG A 37 -9.47 -17.11 2.64
CA ARG A 37 -8.38 -16.14 2.43
C ARG A 37 -7.51 -16.52 1.23
N GLU A 38 -7.16 -17.79 1.10
CA GLU A 38 -6.34 -18.24 -0.04
C GLU A 38 -7.10 -18.14 -1.37
N ILE A 39 -8.38 -18.45 -1.38
CA ILE A 39 -9.24 -18.24 -2.56
C ILE A 39 -9.27 -16.76 -2.93
N LEU A 40 -9.55 -15.88 -1.98
CA LEU A 40 -9.60 -14.43 -2.20
C LEU A 40 -8.26 -13.87 -2.71
N ARG A 41 -7.15 -14.29 -2.10
CA ARG A 41 -5.80 -13.88 -2.54
C ARG A 41 -5.55 -14.25 -4.00
N LYS A 42 -5.89 -15.48 -4.39
CA LYS A 42 -5.74 -15.96 -5.76
C LYS A 42 -6.62 -15.15 -6.72
N GLU A 43 -7.89 -14.95 -6.37
CA GLU A 43 -8.83 -14.20 -7.22
C GLU A 43 -8.41 -12.74 -7.40
N VAL A 44 -7.99 -12.06 -6.32
CA VAL A 44 -7.52 -10.66 -6.39
C VAL A 44 -6.28 -10.56 -7.28
N ARG A 45 -5.27 -11.43 -7.10
CA ARG A 45 -4.06 -11.43 -7.93
C ARG A 45 -4.39 -11.67 -9.40
N GLN A 46 -5.28 -12.61 -9.68
CA GLN A 46 -5.71 -12.93 -11.05
C GLN A 46 -6.47 -11.77 -11.70
N ARG A 47 -7.42 -11.17 -10.97
CA ARG A 47 -8.24 -10.05 -11.50
C ARG A 47 -7.43 -8.80 -11.75
N LEU A 48 -6.43 -8.54 -10.91
CA LEU A 48 -5.48 -7.44 -11.11
C LEU A 48 -4.45 -7.74 -12.21
N GLY A 49 -4.29 -8.97 -12.68
CA GLY A 49 -3.16 -9.31 -13.55
C GLY A 49 -1.81 -9.09 -12.87
N LEU A 50 -1.78 -9.18 -11.52
CA LEU A 50 -0.65 -8.76 -10.71
C LEU A 50 0.60 -9.59 -10.99
N ASP A 51 0.47 -10.90 -11.22
CA ASP A 51 1.61 -11.78 -11.48
C ASP A 51 2.27 -11.47 -12.83
N ASP A 52 1.48 -11.07 -13.83
CA ASP A 52 2.00 -10.63 -15.14
C ASP A 52 2.74 -9.30 -15.02
N MET A 53 2.20 -8.37 -14.21
CA MET A 53 2.84 -7.09 -13.96
C MET A 53 4.17 -7.27 -13.19
N LEU A 54 4.21 -8.13 -12.18
CA LEU A 54 5.40 -8.44 -11.40
C LEU A 54 6.53 -9.05 -12.25
N ARG A 55 6.21 -9.76 -13.35
CA ARG A 55 7.24 -10.25 -14.28
C ARG A 55 7.92 -9.13 -15.07
N LYS A 56 7.29 -7.99 -15.22
CA LYS A 56 7.81 -6.83 -15.97
C LYS A 56 8.66 -5.89 -15.11
N THR A 57 8.75 -6.12 -13.81
CA THR A 57 9.46 -5.23 -12.87
C THR A 57 10.96 -5.22 -13.11
N VAL A 58 11.59 -4.09 -12.78
CA VAL A 58 13.05 -3.97 -12.81
C VAL A 58 13.65 -4.89 -11.74
N LYS A 59 14.61 -5.72 -12.17
CA LYS A 59 15.32 -6.63 -11.26
C LYS A 59 16.45 -5.88 -10.56
N ASP A 60 16.65 -6.19 -9.28
CA ASP A 60 17.72 -5.61 -8.45
C ASP A 60 17.74 -4.07 -8.43
N ALA A 61 16.57 -3.44 -8.60
CA ALA A 61 16.41 -2.00 -8.51
C ALA A 61 16.87 -1.50 -7.14
N LYS A 62 17.74 -0.47 -7.16
CA LYS A 62 18.19 0.19 -5.94
C LYS A 62 17.49 1.53 -5.81
N PRO A 63 16.90 1.85 -4.65
CA PRO A 63 16.23 3.13 -4.48
C PRO A 63 17.24 4.29 -4.52
N VAL A 64 16.85 5.37 -5.21
CA VAL A 64 17.50 6.67 -5.08
C VAL A 64 17.05 7.28 -3.76
N LEU A 65 17.99 7.60 -2.90
CA LEU A 65 17.72 8.06 -1.53
C LEU A 65 18.10 9.51 -1.34
N SER A 66 17.26 10.29 -0.68
CA SER A 66 17.59 11.62 -0.21
C SER A 66 18.52 11.59 1.01
N LYS A 67 19.05 12.74 1.42
CA LYS A 67 19.70 12.88 2.72
C LYS A 67 18.70 12.58 3.85
N ILE A 68 19.18 11.91 4.90
CA ILE A 68 18.38 11.66 6.11
C ILE A 68 18.19 12.97 6.87
N ARG A 69 16.94 13.32 7.13
CA ARG A 69 16.56 14.45 8.01
C ARG A 69 16.27 13.89 9.40
N LYS A 70 16.85 14.54 10.41
CA LYS A 70 16.70 14.13 11.82
C LYS A 70 15.71 15.05 12.53
N PHE A 71 14.79 14.46 13.25
CA PHE A 71 13.79 15.12 14.07
C PHE A 71 13.84 14.59 15.51
N ASP A 72 13.04 15.18 16.39
CA ASP A 72 12.93 14.67 17.75
C ASP A 72 12.25 13.29 17.77
N GLY A 73 13.02 12.28 18.18
CA GLY A 73 12.60 10.88 18.28
C GLY A 73 12.58 10.08 16.98
N TYR A 74 12.69 10.69 15.78
CA TYR A 74 12.64 9.98 14.51
C TYR A 74 13.51 10.61 13.41
N THR A 75 13.62 9.89 12.29
CA THR A 75 14.26 10.38 11.06
C THR A 75 13.30 10.25 9.88
N VAL A 76 13.52 11.06 8.84
CA VAL A 76 12.80 10.95 7.55
C VAL A 76 13.79 10.88 6.42
N GLN A 77 13.58 9.94 5.49
CA GLN A 77 14.34 9.82 4.26
C GLN A 77 13.39 9.58 3.10
N ASN A 78 13.45 10.42 2.06
CA ASN A 78 12.67 10.18 0.85
C ASN A 78 13.40 9.18 -0.04
N PHE A 79 12.64 8.44 -0.83
CA PHE A 79 13.15 7.49 -1.80
C PHE A 79 12.36 7.56 -3.12
N ALA A 80 13.02 7.13 -4.19
CA ALA A 80 12.39 6.80 -5.46
C ALA A 80 12.90 5.41 -5.88
N LEU A 81 12.01 4.43 -6.00
CA LEU A 81 12.32 3.06 -6.38
C LEU A 81 11.78 2.81 -7.78
N GLU A 82 12.65 2.42 -8.71
CA GLU A 82 12.23 2.04 -10.06
C GLU A 82 11.51 0.69 -10.02
N THR A 83 10.23 0.69 -10.35
CA THR A 83 9.38 -0.51 -10.28
C THR A 83 9.15 -1.13 -11.65
N LEU A 84 8.90 -0.32 -12.67
CA LEU A 84 8.92 -0.72 -14.08
C LEU A 84 9.97 0.12 -14.81
N PRO A 85 10.46 -0.30 -15.97
CA PRO A 85 11.45 0.48 -16.72
C PRO A 85 11.01 1.94 -16.92
N GLY A 86 11.74 2.88 -16.31
CA GLY A 86 11.46 4.31 -16.36
C GLY A 86 10.32 4.79 -15.45
N LEU A 87 9.68 3.91 -14.68
CA LEU A 87 8.62 4.25 -13.73
C LEU A 87 9.11 4.10 -12.30
N TYR A 88 9.00 5.16 -11.50
CA TYR A 88 9.42 5.20 -10.11
C TYR A 88 8.24 5.37 -9.16
N VAL A 89 8.20 4.56 -8.10
CA VAL A 89 7.37 4.87 -6.94
C VAL A 89 8.15 5.76 -5.98
N CYS A 90 7.55 6.90 -5.61
CA CYS A 90 8.15 7.85 -4.69
C CYS A 90 7.52 7.74 -3.30
N GLY A 91 8.35 7.83 -2.27
CA GLY A 91 7.89 7.70 -0.90
C GLY A 91 8.82 8.33 0.12
N SER A 92 8.43 8.20 1.39
CA SER A 92 9.17 8.69 2.55
C SER A 92 9.20 7.61 3.63
N VAL A 93 10.40 7.27 4.10
CA VAL A 93 10.61 6.37 5.23
C VAL A 93 10.74 7.21 6.50
N TYR A 94 9.87 6.96 7.46
CA TYR A 94 9.94 7.48 8.82
C TYR A 94 10.46 6.37 9.72
N ALA A 95 11.56 6.59 10.41
CA ALA A 95 12.17 5.56 11.24
C ALA A 95 12.47 6.10 12.65
N PRO A 96 12.27 5.28 13.70
CA PRO A 96 12.63 5.65 15.06
C PRO A 96 14.14 5.84 15.18
N ARG A 97 14.56 6.66 16.14
CA ARG A 97 15.99 6.84 16.47
C ARG A 97 16.48 5.86 17.54
N THR A 98 15.61 5.00 18.03
CA THR A 98 15.95 3.92 18.96
C THR A 98 16.69 2.79 18.26
N LYS A 99 17.52 2.06 19.01
CA LYS A 99 18.21 0.87 18.51
C LYS A 99 17.31 -0.36 18.58
N GLY A 100 17.59 -1.35 17.75
CA GLY A 100 16.92 -2.65 17.79
C GLY A 100 16.07 -2.94 16.56
N LYS A 101 15.20 -3.95 16.68
CA LYS A 101 14.27 -4.37 15.64
C LYS A 101 12.93 -3.66 15.81
N HIS A 102 12.40 -3.14 14.71
CA HIS A 102 11.17 -2.37 14.66
C HIS A 102 10.11 -3.06 13.80
N ALA A 103 8.84 -2.87 14.15
CA ALA A 103 7.76 -3.22 13.24
C ALA A 103 7.85 -2.37 11.96
N LEU A 104 7.46 -2.94 10.83
CA LEU A 104 7.30 -2.22 9.57
C LEU A 104 5.82 -1.95 9.32
N ILE A 105 5.47 -0.71 8.99
CA ILE A 105 4.11 -0.34 8.57
C ILE A 105 4.18 0.28 7.17
N ILE A 106 3.59 -0.39 6.20
CA ILE A 106 3.43 0.12 4.84
C ILE A 106 2.18 0.99 4.81
N CYS A 107 2.32 2.23 4.38
CA CYS A 107 1.27 3.25 4.45
C CYS A 107 0.97 3.79 3.04
N PRO A 108 0.17 3.08 2.22
CA PRO A 108 -0.27 3.65 0.96
C PRO A 108 -1.10 4.90 1.21
N ASN A 109 -0.83 5.96 0.46
CA ASN A 109 -1.53 7.23 0.62
C ASN A 109 -2.91 7.21 -0.03
N GLY A 110 -3.82 8.08 0.40
CA GLY A 110 -5.12 8.28 -0.22
C GLY A 110 -5.12 9.43 -1.23
N HIS A 111 -6.27 9.70 -1.83
CA HIS A 111 -6.48 10.81 -2.76
C HIS A 111 -6.55 12.16 -2.04
N PHE A 112 -5.52 12.49 -1.32
CA PHE A 112 -5.45 13.76 -0.58
C PHE A 112 -4.69 14.80 -1.38
N GLY A 113 -5.17 16.04 -1.38
CA GLY A 113 -4.37 17.16 -1.85
C GLY A 113 -3.03 17.19 -1.10
N GLN A 114 -1.93 17.48 -1.78
CA GLN A 114 -0.55 17.41 -1.29
C GLN A 114 -0.01 15.98 -1.01
N GLY A 115 -0.79 14.91 -1.23
CA GLY A 115 -0.35 13.53 -1.06
C GLY A 115 0.28 13.27 0.32
N ARG A 116 1.42 12.59 0.34
CA ARG A 116 2.18 12.28 1.57
C ARG A 116 2.75 13.51 2.28
N TYR A 117 2.78 14.68 1.63
CA TYR A 117 3.25 15.95 2.23
C TYR A 117 2.16 16.67 3.03
N ARG A 118 0.94 16.20 3.01
CA ARG A 118 -0.14 16.74 3.82
C ARG A 118 0.20 16.64 5.31
N LYS A 119 -0.10 17.70 6.06
CA LYS A 119 0.32 17.85 7.47
C LYS A 119 -0.09 16.67 8.36
N ASP A 120 -1.34 16.22 8.26
CA ASP A 120 -1.87 15.12 9.07
C ASP A 120 -1.22 13.76 8.70
N GLN A 121 -0.86 13.53 7.43
CA GLN A 121 -0.14 12.34 7.01
C GLN A 121 1.27 12.34 7.62
N GLN A 122 2.00 13.44 7.51
CA GLN A 122 3.32 13.57 8.14
C GLN A 122 3.25 13.39 9.66
N GLN A 123 2.25 13.96 10.32
CA GLN A 123 2.04 13.81 11.77
C GLN A 123 1.76 12.34 12.14
N ARG A 124 0.92 11.65 11.38
CA ARG A 124 0.64 10.22 11.58
C ARG A 124 1.91 9.39 11.48
N MET A 125 2.71 9.59 10.42
CA MET A 125 3.97 8.88 10.24
C MET A 125 4.98 9.18 11.37
N ALA A 126 5.11 10.45 11.75
CA ALA A 126 5.98 10.86 12.84
C ALA A 126 5.56 10.24 14.20
N THR A 127 4.25 10.16 14.45
CA THR A 127 3.71 9.53 15.66
C THR A 127 4.03 8.03 15.69
N LEU A 128 3.76 7.31 14.61
CA LEU A 128 4.07 5.88 14.51
C LEU A 128 5.57 5.61 14.66
N ALA A 129 6.41 6.47 14.08
CA ALA A 129 7.86 6.35 14.22
C ALA A 129 8.33 6.60 15.68
N ARG A 130 7.76 7.58 16.38
CA ARG A 130 8.02 7.81 17.82
C ARG A 130 7.53 6.64 18.68
N MET A 131 6.47 5.96 18.27
CA MET A 131 5.99 4.72 18.92
C MET A 131 6.87 3.50 18.65
N GLY A 132 7.89 3.64 17.80
CA GLY A 132 8.88 2.60 17.56
C GLY A 132 8.69 1.78 16.27
N ALA A 133 7.84 2.21 15.34
CA ALA A 133 7.68 1.56 14.04
C ALA A 133 8.49 2.25 12.93
N VAL A 134 9.01 1.50 11.99
CA VAL A 134 9.43 2.03 10.68
C VAL A 134 8.19 2.14 9.81
N CYS A 135 7.90 3.33 9.29
CA CYS A 135 6.73 3.58 8.45
C CYS A 135 7.17 4.02 7.05
N VAL A 136 6.53 3.47 6.04
CA VAL A 136 6.77 3.84 4.64
C VAL A 136 5.50 4.43 4.06
N ASP A 137 5.51 5.74 3.84
CA ASP A 137 4.42 6.47 3.17
C ASP A 137 4.79 6.69 1.71
N TYR A 138 3.93 6.33 0.76
CA TYR A 138 4.23 6.44 -0.66
C TYR A 138 3.03 6.92 -1.48
N ASP A 139 3.33 7.56 -2.61
CA ASP A 139 2.32 8.14 -3.48
C ASP A 139 1.60 7.07 -4.30
N LEU A 140 0.30 7.29 -4.54
CA LEU A 140 -0.47 6.50 -5.49
C LEU A 140 0.02 6.77 -6.93
N TYR A 141 -0.18 5.81 -7.81
CA TYR A 141 0.10 5.96 -9.24
C TYR A 141 -0.74 7.08 -9.86
N GLY A 142 -0.10 8.01 -10.56
CA GLY A 142 -0.75 9.21 -11.09
C GLY A 142 -1.14 10.26 -10.04
N TRP A 143 -0.63 10.17 -8.78
CA TRP A 143 -0.91 11.11 -7.69
C TRP A 143 0.39 11.55 -7.01
N GLY A 144 0.39 12.74 -6.37
CA GLY A 144 1.60 13.26 -5.74
C GLY A 144 2.77 13.40 -6.72
N GLU A 145 3.96 12.94 -6.36
CA GLU A 145 5.14 12.98 -7.25
C GLU A 145 5.03 12.02 -8.43
N SER A 146 4.24 10.95 -8.32
CA SER A 146 3.97 10.06 -9.45
C SER A 146 3.31 10.80 -10.62
N ALA A 147 2.44 11.77 -10.34
CA ALA A 147 1.82 12.59 -11.38
C ALA A 147 2.81 13.42 -12.19
N LEU A 148 3.99 13.74 -11.63
CA LEU A 148 5.05 14.44 -12.36
C LEU A 148 5.70 13.56 -13.44
N GLN A 149 5.62 12.24 -13.29
CA GLN A 149 6.20 11.28 -14.24
C GLN A 149 5.20 10.90 -15.33
N VAL A 150 3.96 10.62 -14.95
CA VAL A 150 2.97 9.96 -15.83
C VAL A 150 1.71 10.80 -16.07
N GLY A 151 1.59 11.96 -15.42
CA GLY A 151 0.37 12.79 -15.44
C GLY A 151 -0.71 12.26 -14.49
N ALA A 152 -1.65 13.12 -14.12
CA ALA A 152 -2.75 12.75 -13.22
C ALA A 152 -3.76 11.78 -13.88
N GLU A 153 -3.92 11.84 -15.18
CA GLU A 153 -4.84 10.98 -15.95
C GLU A 153 -4.42 9.49 -15.87
N ALA A 154 -3.14 9.20 -15.62
CA ALA A 154 -2.68 7.83 -15.42
C ALA A 154 -3.37 7.12 -14.24
N HIS A 155 -3.89 7.88 -13.27
CA HIS A 155 -4.66 7.33 -12.14
C HIS A 155 -6.00 6.70 -12.57
N HIS A 156 -6.53 7.07 -13.72
CA HIS A 156 -7.80 6.60 -14.26
C HIS A 156 -7.65 5.47 -15.29
N THR A 157 -6.44 4.97 -15.49
CA THR A 157 -6.18 3.85 -16.41
C THR A 157 -6.52 2.50 -15.77
N ASP A 158 -6.77 1.50 -16.59
CA ASP A 158 -7.12 0.14 -16.15
C ASP A 158 -6.00 -0.49 -15.31
N ASP A 159 -4.74 -0.12 -15.54
CA ASP A 159 -3.57 -0.66 -14.85
C ASP A 159 -3.28 0.03 -13.50
N ALA A 160 -3.95 1.12 -13.17
CA ALA A 160 -3.61 1.94 -12.00
C ALA A 160 -3.61 1.13 -10.70
N HIS A 161 -4.64 0.33 -10.45
CA HIS A 161 -4.73 -0.51 -9.25
C HIS A 161 -3.65 -1.59 -9.21
N THR A 162 -3.35 -2.20 -10.37
CA THR A 162 -2.30 -3.21 -10.49
C THR A 162 -0.94 -2.63 -10.17
N ILE A 163 -0.63 -1.46 -10.71
CA ILE A 163 0.64 -0.73 -10.46
C ILE A 163 0.73 -0.33 -8.98
N GLN A 164 -0.34 0.14 -8.38
CA GLN A 164 -0.36 0.50 -6.95
C GLN A 164 -0.10 -0.71 -6.05
N ALA A 165 -0.76 -1.84 -6.31
CA ALA A 165 -0.54 -3.07 -5.57
C ALA A 165 0.90 -3.60 -5.75
N MET A 166 1.40 -3.59 -6.99
CA MET A 166 2.79 -3.95 -7.32
C MET A 166 3.80 -3.06 -6.57
N ASN A 167 3.59 -1.74 -6.60
CA ASN A 167 4.47 -0.79 -5.92
C ASN A 167 4.56 -1.07 -4.41
N GLY A 168 3.43 -1.35 -3.76
CA GLY A 168 3.40 -1.73 -2.34
C GLY A 168 4.21 -3.00 -2.04
N LEU A 169 4.10 -4.02 -2.90
CA LEU A 169 4.87 -5.26 -2.76
C LEU A 169 6.37 -5.03 -2.96
N LEU A 170 6.77 -4.28 -3.97
CA LEU A 170 8.19 -3.99 -4.24
C LEU A 170 8.82 -3.12 -3.15
N ILE A 171 8.08 -2.18 -2.58
CA ILE A 171 8.53 -1.42 -1.39
C ILE A 171 8.73 -2.37 -0.21
N LEU A 172 7.79 -3.29 0.03
CA LEU A 172 7.93 -4.28 1.10
C LEU A 172 9.18 -5.13 0.91
N ASP A 173 9.40 -5.65 -0.29
CA ASP A 173 10.57 -6.47 -0.62
C ASP A 173 11.89 -5.68 -0.43
N ASP A 174 11.95 -4.42 -0.91
CA ASP A 174 13.11 -3.54 -0.72
C ASP A 174 13.39 -3.27 0.77
N MET A 175 12.35 -2.95 1.53
CA MET A 175 12.50 -2.69 2.98
C MET A 175 13.02 -3.93 3.72
N LEU A 176 12.53 -5.12 3.42
CA LEU A 176 12.97 -6.36 4.06
C LEU A 176 14.39 -6.76 3.65
N ALA A 177 14.76 -6.54 2.39
CA ALA A 177 16.09 -6.86 1.88
C ALA A 177 17.19 -5.91 2.40
N ASN A 178 16.89 -4.60 2.47
CA ASN A 178 17.89 -3.57 2.66
C ASN A 178 17.92 -2.94 4.06
N ARG A 179 16.90 -3.17 4.90
CA ARG A 179 16.84 -2.61 6.26
C ARG A 179 16.97 -3.69 7.33
N LYS A 180 18.13 -3.74 7.94
CA LYS A 180 18.43 -4.70 9.02
C LYS A 180 17.73 -4.40 10.35
N ASP A 181 17.16 -3.22 10.51
CA ASP A 181 16.43 -2.77 11.70
C ASP A 181 14.94 -3.14 11.68
N ILE A 182 14.45 -3.84 10.65
CA ILE A 182 13.08 -4.33 10.56
C ILE A 182 12.97 -5.74 11.16
N ASP A 183 11.88 -5.98 11.89
CA ASP A 183 11.45 -7.30 12.33
C ASP A 183 10.46 -7.89 11.32
N PRO A 184 10.84 -8.90 10.55
CA PRO A 184 9.97 -9.46 9.51
C PRO A 184 8.73 -10.20 10.06
N ALA A 185 8.67 -10.47 11.37
CA ALA A 185 7.49 -11.04 12.02
C ALA A 185 6.44 -9.98 12.40
N ARG A 186 6.78 -8.69 12.30
CA ARG A 186 5.91 -7.57 12.68
C ARG A 186 5.72 -6.59 11.53
N ILE A 187 4.91 -7.00 10.56
CA ILE A 187 4.57 -6.21 9.38
C ILE A 187 3.10 -5.87 9.39
N GLY A 188 2.76 -4.63 9.15
CA GLY A 188 1.40 -4.14 9.03
C GLY A 188 1.21 -3.24 7.82
N VAL A 189 -0.04 -3.05 7.45
CA VAL A 189 -0.48 -2.10 6.42
C VAL A 189 -1.50 -1.16 7.03
N ASN A 190 -1.40 0.13 6.74
CA ASN A 190 -2.34 1.14 7.19
C ASN A 190 -2.57 2.17 6.10
N GLY A 191 -3.73 2.16 5.49
CA GLY A 191 -4.12 3.09 4.45
C GLY A 191 -5.50 3.70 4.70
N GLY A 192 -5.84 4.72 3.93
CA GLY A 192 -7.14 5.37 3.96
C GLY A 192 -7.54 5.83 2.56
N SER A 193 -8.86 5.80 2.25
CA SER A 193 -9.37 6.19 0.92
C SER A 193 -8.72 5.34 -0.19
N GLY A 194 -8.09 5.94 -1.19
CA GLY A 194 -7.39 5.22 -2.27
C GLY A 194 -6.21 4.35 -1.81
N GLY A 195 -5.75 4.48 -0.59
CA GLY A 195 -4.72 3.64 0.01
C GLY A 195 -5.28 2.53 0.91
N GLY A 196 -6.61 2.41 1.00
CA GLY A 196 -7.29 1.44 1.86
C GLY A 196 -7.57 0.09 1.21
#